data_9c2168a2c1f89c6e209a201d94dcfbd8
#
_entry.id   9c2168a2c1f89c6e209a201d94dcfbd8
#
_cell.length_a   1.000
_cell.length_b   1.000
_cell.length_c   1.000
_cell.angle_alpha   90.00
_cell.angle_beta   90.00
_cell.angle_gamma   90.00
#
_symmetry.space_group_name_H-M   'P 1'
#
loop_
_entity.id
_entity.type
_entity.pdbx_description
1 polymer ?
#
loop_
_entity_poly.entity_id
_entity_poly.type
_entity_poly.pdbx_seq_one_letter_code
_entity_poly.pdbx_strand_id
1 'polypeptide(L)'
;HSAIIASEPNHPFVKDCLSYYETSHFYSDMNKNKTIPTVLACNAEKYGFKYLDKNQLLESNIFIYSSDIFAEYRTCTKNSVAIHFCEGSWVEQSFLIKFQNFVKKNAFLFWLYRVLWKRSYRIKNKA
;
A
#
# COMPACT_ATOMS: atom_id res chain seq x y z
N HIS A 1 1.69 -2.71 0.28
CA HIS A 1 1.94 -1.38 -0.23
C HIS A 1 2.67 -0.51 0.79
N SER A 2 3.37 0.54 0.34
CA SER A 2 4.29 1.34 1.14
C SER A 2 3.70 2.70 1.51
N ALA A 3 2.55 2.70 2.17
CA ALA A 3 1.87 3.94 2.52
C ALA A 3 2.60 4.71 3.65
N ILE A 4 3.21 4.00 4.58
CA ILE A 4 3.96 4.57 5.70
C ILE A 4 5.23 3.76 5.88
N ILE A 5 6.35 4.47 6.00
CA ILE A 5 7.66 3.91 6.35
C ILE A 5 8.21 4.80 7.47
N ALA A 6 8.59 4.18 8.58
CA ALA A 6 9.27 4.85 9.69
C ALA A 6 10.53 4.07 10.03
N SER A 7 11.63 4.74 10.31
CA SER A 7 12.92 4.13 10.57
C SER A 7 13.76 5.05 11.44
N GLU A 8 14.62 4.44 12.26
CA GLU A 8 15.76 5.15 12.85
C GLU A 8 16.80 5.51 11.77
N PRO A 9 17.66 6.52 12.03
CA PRO A 9 18.73 6.87 11.10
C PRO A 9 19.65 5.67 10.84
N ASN A 10 20.10 5.56 9.58
CA ASN A 10 21.08 4.54 9.13
C ASN A 10 20.61 3.07 9.25
N HIS A 11 19.32 2.82 9.36
CA HIS A 11 18.81 1.46 9.41
C HIS A 11 19.22 0.65 8.16
N PRO A 12 19.77 -0.58 8.31
CA PRO A 12 20.35 -1.34 7.20
C PRO A 12 19.35 -1.63 6.07
N PHE A 13 18.12 -1.95 6.39
CA PHE A 13 17.05 -2.15 5.39
C PHE A 13 16.81 -0.93 4.50
N VAL A 14 16.79 0.27 5.09
CA VAL A 14 16.60 1.51 4.33
C VAL A 14 17.80 1.76 3.43
N LYS A 15 19.02 1.50 3.92
CA LYS A 15 20.25 1.60 3.13
C LYS A 15 20.21 0.63 1.93
N ASP A 16 19.80 -0.61 2.13
CA ASP A 16 19.65 -1.60 1.05
C ASP A 16 18.61 -1.15 0.00
N CYS A 17 17.51 -0.54 0.43
CA CYS A 17 16.53 0.01 -0.50
C CYS A 17 17.06 1.20 -1.29
N LEU A 18 17.86 2.07 -0.68
CA LEU A 18 18.47 3.21 -1.35
C LEU A 18 19.55 2.78 -2.34
N SER A 19 20.37 1.76 -2.02
CA SER A 19 21.41 1.26 -2.91
C SER A 19 20.88 0.76 -4.26
N TYR A 20 19.62 0.30 -4.29
CA TYR A 20 18.97 -0.02 -5.56
C TYR A 20 18.93 1.20 -6.51
N TYR A 21 18.63 2.38 -5.99
CA TYR A 21 18.52 3.60 -6.79
C TYR A 21 19.89 4.18 -7.18
N GLU A 22 20.94 3.93 -6.42
CA GLU A 22 22.30 4.33 -6.74
C GLU A 22 22.84 3.60 -7.99
N THR A 23 22.39 2.37 -8.21
CA THR A 23 22.84 1.51 -9.30
C THR A 23 21.83 1.38 -10.44
N SER A 24 20.61 1.85 -10.25
CA SER A 24 19.54 1.71 -11.23
C SER A 24 19.40 2.93 -12.13
N HIS A 25 19.21 2.68 -13.43
CA HIS A 25 18.82 3.74 -14.35
C HIS A 25 17.31 3.99 -14.27
N PHE A 26 16.93 5.26 -14.21
CA PHE A 26 15.54 5.64 -14.34
C PHE A 26 15.17 5.76 -15.83
N TYR A 27 14.20 4.98 -16.26
CA TYR A 27 13.72 4.98 -17.64
C TYR A 27 12.53 5.94 -17.78
N SER A 28 12.46 6.67 -18.91
CA SER A 28 11.30 7.48 -19.26
C SER A 28 10.03 6.64 -19.46
N ASP A 29 10.18 5.40 -19.95
CA ASP A 29 9.12 4.41 -19.94
C ASP A 29 8.90 3.88 -18.53
N MET A 30 7.80 4.32 -17.90
CA MET A 30 7.46 3.96 -16.52
C MET A 30 7.30 2.45 -16.28
N ASN A 31 6.96 1.68 -17.32
CA ASN A 31 6.81 0.22 -17.20
C ASN A 31 8.14 -0.51 -16.97
N LYS A 32 9.26 0.12 -17.28
CA LYS A 32 10.61 -0.42 -17.06
C LYS A 32 11.15 -0.16 -15.65
N ASN A 33 10.52 0.74 -14.90
CA ASN A 33 10.95 1.08 -13.55
C ASN A 33 10.29 0.16 -12.53
N LYS A 34 11.06 -0.34 -11.57
CA LYS A 34 10.46 -0.99 -10.40
C LYS A 34 9.77 0.04 -9.52
N THR A 35 8.56 -0.27 -9.10
CA THR A 35 7.84 0.58 -8.15
C THR A 35 8.45 0.50 -6.76
N ILE A 36 8.28 1.53 -5.94
CA ILE A 36 8.76 1.54 -4.54
C ILE A 36 8.29 0.30 -3.76
N PRO A 37 7.01 -0.12 -3.80
CA PRO A 37 6.59 -1.35 -3.13
C PRO A 37 7.35 -2.59 -3.56
N THR A 38 7.70 -2.69 -4.84
CA THR A 38 8.48 -3.83 -5.37
C THR A 38 9.91 -3.81 -4.81
N VAL A 39 10.56 -2.65 -4.79
CA VAL A 39 11.92 -2.51 -4.24
C VAL A 39 11.94 -2.87 -2.76
N LEU A 40 10.97 -2.37 -1.98
CA LEU A 40 10.84 -2.68 -0.56
C LEU A 40 10.61 -4.18 -0.32
N ALA A 41 9.70 -4.81 -1.07
CA ALA A 41 9.40 -6.23 -0.92
C ALA A 41 10.62 -7.10 -1.24
N CYS A 42 11.29 -6.86 -2.38
CA CYS A 42 12.50 -7.62 -2.75
C CYS A 42 13.63 -7.49 -1.72
N ASN A 43 13.80 -6.31 -1.11
CA ASN A 43 14.80 -6.16 -0.05
C ASN A 43 14.33 -6.81 1.27
N ALA A 44 13.05 -6.72 1.61
CA ALA A 44 12.50 -7.33 2.82
C ALA A 44 12.63 -8.86 2.82
N GLU A 45 12.59 -9.52 1.66
CA GLU A 45 12.85 -10.97 1.53
C GLU A 45 14.19 -11.39 2.11
N LYS A 46 15.23 -10.56 1.98
CA LYS A 46 16.56 -10.81 2.57
C LYS A 46 16.54 -10.87 4.10
N TYR A 47 15.54 -10.24 4.70
CA TYR A 47 15.32 -10.18 6.15
C TYR A 47 14.21 -11.14 6.62
N GLY A 48 13.79 -12.09 5.77
CA GLY A 48 12.81 -13.12 6.12
C GLY A 48 11.35 -12.77 5.85
N PHE A 49 11.06 -11.72 5.05
CA PHE A 49 9.69 -11.37 4.68
C PHE A 49 9.01 -12.50 3.90
N LYS A 50 7.75 -12.75 4.24
CA LYS A 50 6.86 -13.68 3.53
C LYS A 50 5.63 -12.92 3.03
N TYR A 51 5.15 -13.24 1.83
CA TYR A 51 3.95 -12.64 1.23
C TYR A 51 2.66 -13.14 1.91
N LEU A 52 2.52 -12.80 3.18
CA LEU A 52 1.37 -13.14 4.00
C LEU A 52 0.78 -11.85 4.59
N ASP A 53 -0.54 -11.70 4.53
CA ASP A 53 -1.23 -10.55 5.12
C ASP A 53 -1.43 -10.71 6.63
N LYS A 54 -0.33 -10.61 7.36
CA LYS A 54 -0.27 -10.60 8.83
C LYS A 54 0.94 -9.84 9.32
N ASN A 55 0.89 -9.45 10.59
CA ASN A 55 2.02 -8.81 11.24
C ASN A 55 3.24 -9.74 11.22
N GLN A 56 4.39 -9.20 10.84
CA GLN A 56 5.65 -9.93 10.79
C GLN A 56 6.73 -9.09 11.45
N LEU A 57 7.51 -9.73 12.31
CA LEU A 57 8.78 -9.21 12.82
C LEU A 57 9.89 -9.94 12.08
N LEU A 58 10.68 -9.22 11.32
CA LEU A 58 11.78 -9.74 10.52
C LEU A 58 13.12 -9.51 11.23
N GLU A 59 14.20 -9.99 10.64
CA GLU A 59 15.56 -9.70 11.08
C GLU A 59 15.82 -8.18 11.10
N SER A 60 16.79 -7.76 11.91
CA SER A 60 17.14 -6.34 12.12
C SER A 60 15.98 -5.46 12.63
N ASN A 61 15.05 -6.02 13.40
CA ASN A 61 13.91 -5.32 14.00
C ASN A 61 12.97 -4.65 12.98
N ILE A 62 12.84 -5.20 11.79
CA ILE A 62 11.89 -4.70 10.79
C ILE A 62 10.50 -5.22 11.15
N PHE A 63 9.56 -4.31 11.41
CA PHE A 63 8.17 -4.65 11.69
C PHE A 63 7.29 -4.34 10.47
N ILE A 64 6.61 -5.36 9.95
CA ILE A 64 5.66 -5.22 8.84
C ILE A 64 4.26 -5.47 9.39
N TYR A 65 3.37 -4.49 9.20
CA TYR A 65 1.98 -4.57 9.64
C TYR A 65 1.10 -5.20 8.58
N SER A 66 0.08 -5.92 9.02
CA SER A 66 -1.00 -6.41 8.16
C SER A 66 -1.78 -5.27 7.49
N SER A 67 -2.46 -5.58 6.40
CA SER A 67 -3.17 -4.58 5.58
C SER A 67 -4.35 -3.91 6.29
N ASP A 68 -4.82 -4.42 7.41
CA ASP A 68 -5.90 -3.82 8.19
C ASP A 68 -5.43 -2.70 9.13
N ILE A 69 -4.14 -2.64 9.48
CA ILE A 69 -3.57 -1.60 10.37
C ILE A 69 -3.36 -0.30 9.60
N PHE A 70 -2.61 -0.36 8.48
CA PHE A 70 -2.42 0.76 7.56
C PHE A 70 -3.17 0.44 6.27
N ALA A 71 -4.48 0.60 6.33
CA ALA A 71 -5.40 0.03 5.38
C ALA A 71 -5.56 0.89 4.11
N GLU A 72 -5.97 0.25 3.04
CA GLU A 72 -6.69 0.93 1.97
C GLU A 72 -8.16 1.11 2.38
N TYR A 73 -8.86 2.02 1.69
CA TYR A 73 -10.28 2.26 1.95
C TYR A 73 -11.15 0.99 1.82
N ARG A 74 -10.69 -0.03 1.09
CA ARG A 74 -11.39 -1.32 0.92
C ARG A 74 -11.16 -2.28 2.09
N THR A 75 -9.97 -2.28 2.66
CA THR A 75 -9.54 -3.19 3.73
C THR A 75 -9.69 -2.59 5.13
N CYS A 76 -10.10 -1.33 5.22
CA CYS A 76 -10.24 -0.61 6.47
C CYS A 76 -11.23 -1.29 7.43
N THR A 77 -10.80 -1.44 8.68
CA THR A 77 -11.54 -2.03 9.80
C THR A 77 -11.59 -1.06 10.97
N LYS A 78 -12.21 -1.45 12.08
CA LYS A 78 -12.17 -0.67 13.33
C LYS A 78 -10.76 -0.59 13.96
N ASN A 79 -9.85 -1.47 13.55
CA ASN A 79 -8.48 -1.54 14.05
C ASN A 79 -7.52 -0.70 13.20
N SER A 80 -7.99 -0.12 12.10
CA SER A 80 -7.13 0.66 11.20
C SER A 80 -6.72 1.97 11.85
N VAL A 81 -5.43 2.23 11.88
CA VAL A 81 -4.80 3.44 12.42
C VAL A 81 -4.77 4.55 11.37
N ALA A 82 -4.56 4.18 10.11
CA ALA A 82 -4.56 5.12 8.99
C ALA A 82 -5.14 4.48 7.73
N ILE A 83 -5.64 5.31 6.82
CA ILE A 83 -6.23 4.88 5.55
C ILE A 83 -5.51 5.56 4.40
N HIS A 84 -4.98 4.77 3.49
CA HIS A 84 -4.40 5.25 2.25
C HIS A 84 -5.46 5.28 1.14
N PHE A 85 -5.79 6.46 0.64
CA PHE A 85 -6.86 6.63 -0.35
C PHE A 85 -6.47 6.22 -1.77
N CYS A 86 -5.19 6.03 -2.06
CA CYS A 86 -4.68 5.61 -3.38
C CYS A 86 -5.18 6.53 -4.52
N GLU A 87 -5.10 7.83 -4.33
CA GLU A 87 -5.66 8.82 -5.26
C GLU A 87 -4.98 8.82 -6.63
N GLY A 88 -3.70 8.38 -6.73
CA GLY A 88 -2.95 8.34 -7.99
C GLY A 88 -2.80 9.71 -8.64
N SER A 89 -2.55 10.76 -7.86
CA SER A 89 -2.51 12.16 -8.32
C SER A 89 -1.43 12.43 -9.38
N TRP A 90 -0.45 11.55 -9.49
CA TRP A 90 0.65 11.64 -10.48
C TRP A 90 0.33 10.97 -11.83
N VAL A 91 -0.85 10.36 -11.98
CA VAL A 91 -1.29 9.69 -13.22
C VAL A 91 -2.47 10.45 -13.79
N GLU A 92 -2.55 10.53 -15.12
CA GLU A 92 -3.76 11.06 -15.77
C GLU A 92 -4.98 10.25 -15.35
N GLN A 93 -5.93 10.92 -14.75
CA GLN A 93 -7.10 10.27 -14.17
C GLN A 93 -8.29 10.41 -15.10
N SER A 94 -8.91 9.28 -15.45
CA SER A 94 -10.19 9.26 -16.13
C SER A 94 -11.29 9.92 -15.27
N PHE A 95 -12.38 10.34 -15.88
CA PHE A 95 -13.54 10.91 -15.18
C PHE A 95 -14.04 9.99 -14.06
N LEU A 96 -14.07 8.68 -14.31
CA LEU A 96 -14.50 7.67 -13.30
C LEU A 96 -13.60 7.67 -12.06
N ILE A 97 -12.28 7.79 -12.25
CA ILE A 97 -11.33 7.84 -11.13
C ILE A 97 -11.50 9.14 -10.33
N LYS A 98 -11.68 10.27 -11.01
CA LYS A 98 -11.96 11.56 -10.36
C LYS A 98 -13.25 11.50 -9.53
N PHE A 99 -14.30 10.91 -10.07
CA PHE A 99 -15.56 10.70 -9.35
C PHE A 99 -15.40 9.78 -8.13
N GLN A 100 -14.67 8.67 -8.27
CA GLN A 100 -14.37 7.79 -7.13
C GLN A 100 -13.59 8.52 -6.03
N ASN A 101 -12.61 9.34 -6.39
CA ASN A 101 -11.85 10.13 -5.43
C ASN A 101 -12.71 11.18 -4.73
N PHE A 102 -13.64 11.80 -5.44
CA PHE A 102 -14.64 12.70 -4.84
C PHE A 102 -15.52 11.97 -3.82
N VAL A 103 -16.03 10.78 -4.16
CA VAL A 103 -16.83 9.96 -3.24
C VAL A 103 -16.04 9.59 -1.98
N LYS A 104 -14.76 9.23 -2.13
CA LYS A 104 -13.88 8.88 -0.99
C LYS A 104 -13.64 10.06 -0.03
N LYS A 105 -13.59 11.29 -0.53
CA LYS A 105 -13.36 12.51 0.26
C LYS A 105 -14.58 12.94 1.07
N ASN A 106 -15.78 12.51 0.67
CA ASN A 106 -17.01 12.84 1.39
C ASN A 106 -17.34 11.72 2.38
N ALA A 107 -17.34 12.03 3.68
CA ALA A 107 -17.53 11.04 4.75
C ALA A 107 -18.84 10.23 4.61
N PHE A 108 -19.95 10.88 4.24
CA PHE A 108 -21.24 10.22 4.04
C PHE A 108 -21.22 9.31 2.80
N LEU A 109 -20.74 9.82 1.66
CA LEU A 109 -20.65 9.05 0.44
C LEU A 109 -19.65 7.89 0.59
N PHE A 110 -18.58 8.10 1.32
CA PHE A 110 -17.60 7.07 1.64
C PHE A 110 -18.19 5.95 2.52
N TRP A 111 -18.96 6.32 3.54
CA TRP A 111 -19.68 5.35 4.36
C TRP A 111 -20.67 4.52 3.52
N LEU A 112 -21.50 5.18 2.70
CA LEU A 112 -22.45 4.52 1.80
C LEU A 112 -21.75 3.58 0.81
N TYR A 113 -20.64 4.04 0.19
CA TYR A 113 -19.83 3.23 -0.69
C TYR A 113 -19.30 1.96 -0.01
N ARG A 114 -18.78 2.08 1.23
CA ARG A 114 -18.31 0.94 2.01
C ARG A 114 -19.42 -0.07 2.31
N VAL A 115 -20.60 0.39 2.66
CA VAL A 115 -21.74 -0.49 2.95
C VAL A 115 -22.15 -1.28 1.71
N LEU A 116 -22.27 -0.61 0.57
CA LEU A 116 -22.64 -1.23 -0.70
C LEU A 116 -21.56 -2.20 -1.19
N TRP A 117 -20.29 -1.82 -1.08
CA TRP A 117 -19.17 -2.66 -1.49
C TRP A 117 -19.06 -3.93 -0.65
N LYS A 118 -19.16 -3.84 0.68
CA LYS A 118 -19.13 -5.01 1.58
C LYS A 118 -20.28 -5.96 1.29
N ARG A 119 -21.44 -5.45 0.92
CA ARG A 119 -22.60 -6.27 0.52
C ARG A 119 -22.33 -7.00 -0.78
N SER A 120 -21.79 -6.33 -1.79
CA SER A 120 -21.45 -6.93 -3.09
C SER A 120 -20.36 -8.02 -2.95
N TYR A 121 -19.33 -7.78 -2.14
CA TYR A 121 -18.26 -8.74 -1.89
C TYR A 121 -18.76 -10.02 -1.20
N ARG A 122 -19.66 -9.89 -0.22
CA ARG A 122 -20.29 -11.04 0.45
C ARG A 122 -21.14 -11.90 -0.49
N ILE A 123 -21.80 -11.30 -1.45
CA ILE A 123 -22.62 -12.00 -2.43
C ILE A 123 -21.72 -12.83 -3.37
N LYS A 124 -20.62 -12.26 -3.85
CA LYS A 124 -19.68 -12.94 -4.77
C LYS A 124 -18.93 -14.13 -4.13
N ASN A 125 -18.70 -14.09 -2.81
CA ASN A 125 -17.96 -15.16 -2.10
C ASN A 125 -18.87 -16.20 -1.44
N LYS A 126 -20.18 -16.14 -1.65
CA LYS A 126 -21.14 -17.14 -1.20
C LYS A 126 -21.69 -18.03 -2.35
N ALA A 127 -21.29 -17.75 -3.58
CA ALA A 127 -21.55 -18.58 -4.76
C ALA A 127 -20.30 -19.40 -5.11
#